data_49dca4307f4f5a8e16b4e8695d0a3637
#
_entry.id   49dca4307f4f5a8e16b4e8695d0a3637
#
_cell.length_a   1.000
_cell.length_b   1.000
_cell.length_c   1.000
_cell.angle_alpha   90.00
_cell.angle_beta   90.00
_cell.angle_gamma   90.00
#
_symmetry.space_group_name_H-M   'P 1'
#
loop_
_entity.id
_entity.type
_entity.pdbx_description
1 polymer ?
#
loop_
_entity_poly.entity_id
_entity_poly.type
_entity_poly.pdbx_seq_one_letter_code
_entity_poly.pdbx_strand_id
1 'polypeptide(L)'
;MDPRKATASVSYNGKRIDTKLAEYLQSFSYTDVASGESDSLSLNINDRDRKWIKSWFPSKGDTMAATIIMKNWSKEGDTQKLSCGSFVIDDFSFSGTPVKLKLEALALPADSSFKETQRTKTYEKTTLENIGQEVAKRAGIKLYYEAPRIPIEKVEQSEKDDCSFYNELVKLYGFAMKIYKNKIVVFNEATYEKKKSVATLTEQNIEPNWSWNTKLCRTYTGAKYEYTNNDKNQTIKVEVGGGNRILKVTDAASNASEAERITLAKINEANKGDTTMSVTMTRANRKIIATSCVTIKGFGKLDGKYYVEKVTWDIGSGCKQKLDLRRVVDRFTDAKSSTKSVAKKSKTETKSSTATTTTTKSTGTQKPVKGGKYTLTTTKKGYYTAAEALAGKVTGGHPTGTRRPGTYTIFNISQGMLNLTTKAGVPGSWINPN
;
A
#
# COMPACT_ATOMS: atom_id res chain seq x y z
N MET A 1 -30.95 -12.59 36.85
CA MET A 1 -30.43 -12.23 35.52
C MET A 1 -29.08 -12.88 35.32
N ASP A 2 -28.93 -13.70 34.29
CA ASP A 2 -27.63 -14.24 33.93
C ASP A 2 -26.70 -13.13 33.38
N PRO A 3 -25.45 -13.11 33.80
CA PRO A 3 -24.52 -12.07 33.37
C PRO A 3 -24.24 -12.13 31.87
N ARG A 4 -23.89 -11.00 31.29
CA ARG A 4 -23.38 -10.96 29.92
C ARG A 4 -22.08 -11.75 29.82
N LYS A 5 -22.00 -12.62 28.80
CA LYS A 5 -20.82 -13.44 28.57
C LYS A 5 -20.42 -13.43 27.10
N ALA A 6 -19.16 -13.17 26.81
CA ALA A 6 -18.58 -13.35 25.50
C ALA A 6 -17.56 -14.51 25.53
N THR A 7 -17.61 -15.35 24.53
CA THR A 7 -16.70 -16.49 24.37
C THR A 7 -16.28 -16.62 22.90
N ALA A 8 -15.13 -17.19 22.65
CA ALA A 8 -14.68 -17.58 21.32
C ALA A 8 -14.93 -19.07 21.08
N SER A 9 -15.57 -19.37 19.96
CA SER A 9 -15.65 -20.73 19.41
C SER A 9 -14.59 -20.84 18.33
N VAL A 10 -13.70 -21.81 18.45
CA VAL A 10 -12.56 -22.01 17.55
C VAL A 10 -12.59 -23.42 16.98
N SER A 11 -12.37 -23.55 15.69
CA SER A 11 -12.08 -24.82 15.02
C SER A 11 -10.64 -24.82 14.51
N TYR A 12 -10.01 -25.98 14.57
CA TYR A 12 -8.65 -26.22 14.12
C TYR A 12 -8.67 -27.37 13.12
N ASN A 13 -8.15 -27.14 11.91
CA ASN A 13 -8.22 -28.08 10.79
C ASN A 13 -9.63 -28.70 10.60
N GLY A 14 -10.66 -27.82 10.65
CA GLY A 14 -12.06 -28.19 10.51
C GLY A 14 -12.71 -28.85 11.74
N LYS A 15 -11.96 -29.18 12.79
CA LYS A 15 -12.48 -29.79 14.01
C LYS A 15 -12.68 -28.75 15.11
N ARG A 16 -13.85 -28.72 15.73
CA ARG A 16 -14.11 -27.84 16.89
C ARG A 16 -13.26 -28.25 18.09
N ILE A 17 -12.59 -27.29 18.68
CA ILE A 17 -11.73 -27.49 19.86
C ILE A 17 -12.16 -26.64 21.07
N ASP A 18 -13.35 -26.05 21.03
CA ASP A 18 -13.85 -25.11 22.04
C ASP A 18 -13.74 -25.62 23.47
N THR A 19 -14.22 -26.83 23.73
CA THR A 19 -14.22 -27.43 25.07
C THR A 19 -12.80 -27.66 25.58
N LYS A 20 -11.92 -28.16 24.72
CA LYS A 20 -10.50 -28.38 25.05
C LYS A 20 -9.73 -27.06 25.19
N LEU A 21 -10.04 -26.09 24.34
CA LEU A 21 -9.38 -24.79 24.33
C LEU A 21 -9.80 -23.94 25.54
N ALA A 22 -11.09 -23.97 25.93
CA ALA A 22 -11.63 -23.14 26.99
C ALA A 22 -10.90 -23.31 28.35
N GLU A 23 -10.33 -24.47 28.61
CA GLU A 23 -9.58 -24.75 29.83
C GLU A 23 -8.20 -24.09 29.87
N TYR A 24 -7.66 -23.80 28.69
CA TYR A 24 -6.28 -23.30 28.53
C TYR A 24 -6.24 -21.86 27.99
N LEU A 25 -7.32 -21.37 27.35
CA LEU A 25 -7.36 -20.06 26.72
C LEU A 25 -7.34 -18.95 27.77
N GLN A 26 -6.31 -18.12 27.74
CA GLN A 26 -6.21 -16.93 28.59
C GLN A 26 -6.82 -15.70 27.90
N SER A 27 -6.53 -15.51 26.63
CA SER A 27 -7.11 -14.44 25.84
C SER A 27 -7.22 -14.83 24.36
N PHE A 28 -8.19 -14.23 23.72
CA PHE A 28 -8.47 -14.34 22.30
C PHE A 28 -8.58 -12.91 21.76
N SER A 29 -7.84 -12.61 20.71
CA SER A 29 -7.93 -11.33 20.00
C SER A 29 -8.21 -11.58 18.53
N TYR A 30 -9.21 -10.88 17.99
CA TYR A 30 -9.54 -10.86 16.56
C TYR A 30 -9.45 -9.43 16.05
N THR A 31 -8.67 -9.22 15.01
CA THR A 31 -8.53 -7.92 14.34
C THR A 31 -9.11 -8.01 12.94
N ASP A 32 -10.13 -7.18 12.69
CA ASP A 32 -10.78 -6.98 11.39
C ASP A 32 -10.27 -5.65 10.81
N VAL A 33 -9.63 -5.68 9.64
CA VAL A 33 -9.01 -4.51 8.98
C VAL A 33 -9.77 -4.19 7.70
N ALA A 34 -9.99 -2.93 7.40
CA ALA A 34 -10.72 -2.51 6.19
C ALA A 34 -9.94 -2.85 4.91
N SER A 35 -8.64 -2.55 4.89
CA SER A 35 -7.79 -2.79 3.73
C SER A 35 -6.31 -2.69 4.09
N GLY A 36 -5.45 -3.18 3.20
CA GLY A 36 -4.00 -3.02 3.30
C GLY A 36 -3.27 -4.06 4.15
N GLU A 37 -3.91 -4.64 5.13
CA GLU A 37 -3.42 -5.72 5.98
C GLU A 37 -4.39 -6.90 5.92
N SER A 38 -3.95 -8.06 6.38
CA SER A 38 -4.82 -9.22 6.57
C SER A 38 -5.52 -9.16 7.93
N ASP A 39 -6.76 -9.62 8.00
CA ASP A 39 -7.37 -9.89 9.30
C ASP A 39 -6.52 -10.87 10.07
N SER A 40 -6.47 -10.73 11.38
CA SER A 40 -5.62 -11.57 12.22
C SER A 40 -6.36 -12.12 13.43
N LEU A 41 -5.89 -13.28 13.89
CA LEU A 41 -6.36 -13.97 15.08
C LEU A 41 -5.16 -14.24 15.98
N SER A 42 -5.24 -13.88 17.25
CA SER A 42 -4.22 -14.18 18.25
C SER A 42 -4.83 -14.91 19.44
N LEU A 43 -4.19 -15.99 19.87
CA LEU A 43 -4.59 -16.80 21.00
C LEU A 43 -3.44 -16.86 22.01
N ASN A 44 -3.71 -16.54 23.27
CA ASN A 44 -2.78 -16.81 24.36
C ASN A 44 -3.33 -17.99 25.18
N ILE A 45 -2.54 -19.03 25.30
CA ILE A 45 -2.91 -20.31 25.88
C ILE A 45 -1.97 -20.62 27.04
N ASN A 46 -2.51 -20.97 28.19
CA ASN A 46 -1.74 -21.48 29.31
C ASN A 46 -1.62 -23.00 29.20
N ASP A 47 -0.46 -23.49 28.79
CA ASP A 47 -0.21 -24.92 28.59
C ASP A 47 0.28 -25.59 29.89
N ARG A 48 -0.50 -25.42 30.97
CA ARG A 48 -0.19 -25.97 32.31
C ARG A 48 0.07 -27.49 32.30
N ASP A 49 -0.62 -28.24 31.45
CA ASP A 49 -0.53 -29.68 31.31
C ASP A 49 0.51 -30.13 30.28
N ARG A 50 1.17 -29.16 29.63
CA ARG A 50 2.17 -29.40 28.58
C ARG A 50 1.64 -30.21 27.38
N LYS A 51 0.35 -30.13 27.09
CA LYS A 51 -0.26 -30.81 25.94
C LYS A 51 0.09 -30.15 24.63
N TRP A 52 0.06 -28.83 24.61
CA TRP A 52 0.35 -28.05 23.41
C TRP A 52 1.83 -28.12 23.00
N ILE A 53 2.75 -28.17 23.94
CA ILE A 53 4.17 -28.38 23.65
C ILE A 53 4.52 -29.83 23.30
N LYS A 54 3.59 -30.77 23.43
CA LYS A 54 3.76 -32.21 23.16
C LYS A 54 2.80 -32.70 22.07
N SER A 55 1.71 -33.38 22.46
CA SER A 55 0.81 -34.09 21.55
C SER A 55 -0.11 -33.18 20.72
N TRP A 56 -0.32 -31.94 21.15
CA TRP A 56 -1.13 -30.93 20.45
C TRP A 56 -0.28 -29.85 19.82
N PHE A 57 0.95 -30.18 19.47
CA PHE A 57 1.88 -29.21 18.90
C PHE A 57 1.33 -28.63 17.59
N PRO A 58 1.18 -27.29 17.47
CA PRO A 58 0.65 -26.68 16.26
C PRO A 58 1.66 -26.75 15.11
N SER A 59 1.16 -26.67 13.88
CA SER A 59 1.99 -26.59 12.69
C SER A 59 1.72 -25.29 11.93
N LYS A 60 2.76 -24.68 11.38
CA LYS A 60 2.60 -23.56 10.45
C LYS A 60 1.82 -24.04 9.22
N GLY A 61 0.91 -23.20 8.72
CA GLY A 61 0.04 -23.56 7.61
C GLY A 61 -1.26 -24.28 8.02
N ASP A 62 -1.40 -24.72 9.27
CA ASP A 62 -2.67 -25.27 9.76
C ASP A 62 -3.78 -24.20 9.71
N THR A 63 -5.02 -24.67 9.49
CA THR A 63 -6.18 -23.77 9.35
C THR A 63 -6.95 -23.61 10.64
N MET A 64 -7.40 -22.39 10.90
CA MET A 64 -8.27 -22.05 12.02
C MET A 64 -9.49 -21.29 11.53
N ALA A 65 -10.63 -21.47 12.18
CA ALA A 65 -11.78 -20.59 12.03
C ALA A 65 -12.34 -20.23 13.40
N ALA A 66 -12.81 -18.99 13.53
CA ALA A 66 -13.29 -18.47 14.80
C ALA A 66 -14.65 -17.78 14.68
N THR A 67 -15.42 -17.85 15.76
CA THR A 67 -16.70 -17.16 15.93
C THR A 67 -16.77 -16.61 17.35
N ILE A 68 -17.03 -15.33 17.49
CA ILE A 68 -17.31 -14.69 18.77
C ILE A 68 -18.78 -14.90 19.07
N ILE A 69 -19.08 -15.45 20.27
CA ILE A 69 -20.43 -15.71 20.75
C ILE A 69 -20.69 -14.84 21.97
N MET A 70 -21.70 -13.99 21.89
CA MET A 70 -22.12 -13.04 22.94
C MET A 70 -23.50 -13.43 23.44
N LYS A 71 -23.58 -13.90 24.70
CA LYS A 71 -24.84 -14.29 25.36
C LYS A 71 -25.33 -13.17 26.27
N ASN A 72 -26.65 -13.00 26.35
CA ASN A 72 -27.33 -11.95 27.15
C ASN A 72 -26.83 -10.55 26.84
N TRP A 73 -26.42 -10.30 25.57
CA TRP A 73 -25.65 -9.12 25.21
C TRP A 73 -26.50 -7.86 25.14
N SER A 74 -27.63 -7.90 24.44
CA SER A 74 -28.57 -6.79 24.30
C SER A 74 -29.73 -6.92 25.25
N LYS A 75 -30.22 -8.13 25.46
CA LYS A 75 -31.31 -8.49 26.38
C LYS A 75 -31.09 -9.89 26.94
N GLU A 76 -31.76 -10.22 28.01
CA GLU A 76 -31.74 -11.56 28.61
C GLU A 76 -32.18 -12.61 27.58
N GLY A 77 -31.48 -13.73 27.54
CA GLY A 77 -31.73 -14.84 26.61
C GLY A 77 -31.24 -14.62 25.18
N ASP A 78 -30.76 -13.44 24.80
CA ASP A 78 -30.23 -13.26 23.44
C ASP A 78 -28.86 -13.92 23.25
N THR A 79 -28.62 -14.39 22.04
CA THR A 79 -27.33 -14.92 21.62
C THR A 79 -26.93 -14.31 20.28
N GLN A 80 -25.88 -13.53 20.29
CA GLN A 80 -25.33 -12.90 19.09
C GLN A 80 -24.05 -13.63 18.68
N LYS A 81 -23.84 -13.78 17.37
CA LYS A 81 -22.64 -14.42 16.80
C LYS A 81 -21.99 -13.50 15.81
N LEU A 82 -20.65 -13.42 15.86
CA LEU A 82 -19.81 -12.75 14.89
C LEU A 82 -18.82 -13.76 14.33
N SER A 83 -18.97 -14.12 13.05
CA SER A 83 -18.00 -14.98 12.37
C SER A 83 -16.77 -14.19 12.03
N CYS A 84 -15.62 -14.54 12.59
CA CYS A 84 -14.33 -13.90 12.31
C CYS A 84 -13.73 -14.33 10.96
N GLY A 85 -14.13 -15.49 10.44
CA GLY A 85 -13.60 -16.03 9.18
C GLY A 85 -12.66 -17.21 9.38
N SER A 86 -11.85 -17.48 8.36
CA SER A 86 -10.84 -18.54 8.34
C SER A 86 -9.46 -17.93 8.26
N PHE A 87 -8.51 -18.56 8.94
CA PHE A 87 -7.14 -18.11 9.13
C PHE A 87 -6.17 -19.25 8.93
N VAL A 88 -4.95 -18.94 8.59
CA VAL A 88 -3.82 -19.87 8.51
C VAL A 88 -2.83 -19.51 9.60
N ILE A 89 -2.34 -20.48 10.36
CA ILE A 89 -1.32 -20.28 11.40
C ILE A 89 -0.04 -19.82 10.72
N ASP A 90 0.37 -18.60 11.07
CA ASP A 90 1.56 -17.94 10.54
C ASP A 90 2.74 -18.07 11.51
N ASP A 91 2.48 -17.77 12.79
CA ASP A 91 3.50 -17.83 13.83
C ASP A 91 2.95 -18.39 15.15
N PHE A 92 3.83 -19.05 15.90
CA PHE A 92 3.55 -19.42 17.27
C PHE A 92 4.83 -19.50 18.09
N SER A 93 4.72 -19.19 19.37
CA SER A 93 5.86 -19.20 20.29
C SER A 93 5.47 -19.80 21.63
N PHE A 94 6.41 -20.49 22.25
CA PHE A 94 6.32 -20.96 23.63
C PHE A 94 7.22 -20.16 24.53
N SER A 95 6.77 -19.91 25.76
CA SER A 95 7.55 -19.17 26.74
C SER A 95 7.35 -19.71 28.15
N GLY A 96 8.36 -19.57 28.96
CA GLY A 96 8.43 -19.61 30.42
C GLY A 96 7.93 -20.86 31.14
N THR A 97 7.93 -20.73 32.47
CA THR A 97 7.25 -21.61 33.41
C THR A 97 6.36 -20.74 34.30
N PRO A 98 5.03 -20.90 34.31
CA PRO A 98 4.23 -21.91 33.55
C PRO A 98 4.31 -21.73 32.03
N VAL A 99 4.26 -22.84 31.29
CA VAL A 99 4.36 -22.82 29.82
C VAL A 99 3.18 -22.08 29.24
N LYS A 100 3.46 -21.11 28.37
CA LYS A 100 2.48 -20.33 27.61
C LYS A 100 2.73 -20.52 26.12
N LEU A 101 1.67 -20.68 25.36
CA LEU A 101 1.69 -20.66 23.90
C LEU A 101 1.00 -19.38 23.43
N LYS A 102 1.70 -18.59 22.62
CA LYS A 102 1.11 -17.55 21.79
C LYS A 102 0.99 -18.08 20.38
N LEU A 103 -0.20 -18.02 19.80
CA LEU A 103 -0.48 -18.50 18.46
C LEU A 103 -1.07 -17.34 17.65
N GLU A 104 -0.49 -17.06 16.48
CA GLU A 104 -0.92 -16.02 15.57
C GLU A 104 -1.32 -16.62 14.22
N ALA A 105 -2.48 -16.22 13.70
CA ALA A 105 -3.01 -16.69 12.43
C ALA A 105 -3.53 -15.52 11.61
N LEU A 106 -3.32 -15.58 10.30
CA LEU A 106 -3.68 -14.53 9.35
C LEU A 106 -4.74 -15.02 8.38
N ALA A 107 -5.63 -14.11 7.96
CA ALA A 107 -6.60 -14.39 6.89
C ALA A 107 -5.87 -14.42 5.55
N LEU A 108 -5.27 -15.55 5.22
CA LEU A 108 -4.52 -15.81 4.00
C LEU A 108 -5.10 -17.03 3.29
N PRO A 109 -4.88 -17.19 1.96
CA PRO A 109 -5.01 -18.47 1.32
C PRO A 109 -4.11 -19.50 2.00
N ALA A 110 -4.54 -20.74 2.06
CA ALA A 110 -3.71 -21.85 2.58
C ALA A 110 -2.46 -22.11 1.71
N ASP A 111 -2.51 -21.68 0.45
CA ASP A 111 -1.35 -21.73 -0.45
C ASP A 111 -0.41 -20.56 -0.17
N SER A 112 0.76 -20.84 0.39
CA SER A 112 1.80 -19.85 0.71
C SER A 112 2.35 -19.15 -0.54
N SER A 113 2.24 -19.77 -1.72
CA SER A 113 2.74 -19.22 -2.98
C SER A 113 2.15 -17.84 -3.31
N PHE A 114 1.00 -17.51 -2.76
CA PHE A 114 0.33 -16.22 -2.95
C PHE A 114 1.13 -15.03 -2.41
N LYS A 115 1.89 -15.21 -1.33
CA LYS A 115 2.73 -14.16 -0.69
C LYS A 115 4.23 -14.41 -0.83
N GLU A 116 4.64 -15.61 -1.14
CA GLU A 116 6.07 -15.98 -1.09
C GLU A 116 6.67 -16.19 -2.47
N THR A 117 5.88 -16.65 -3.45
CA THR A 117 6.41 -16.93 -4.80
C THR A 117 6.48 -15.67 -5.64
N GLN A 118 7.70 -15.19 -5.88
CA GLN A 118 7.95 -14.09 -6.80
C GLN A 118 7.73 -14.54 -8.23
N ARG A 119 7.11 -13.67 -9.03
CA ARG A 119 6.79 -13.93 -10.43
C ARG A 119 7.17 -12.75 -11.31
N THR A 120 7.52 -13.06 -12.55
CA THR A 120 7.68 -12.06 -13.62
C THR A 120 6.71 -12.40 -14.72
N LYS A 121 5.75 -11.51 -14.97
CA LYS A 121 4.73 -11.66 -16.01
C LYS A 121 4.28 -10.31 -16.53
N THR A 122 4.15 -10.20 -17.85
CA THR A 122 3.56 -9.05 -18.50
C THR A 122 2.08 -9.32 -18.80
N TYR A 123 1.23 -8.38 -18.43
CA TYR A 123 -0.19 -8.36 -18.77
C TYR A 123 -0.45 -7.27 -19.78
N GLU A 124 -1.12 -7.59 -20.90
CA GLU A 124 -1.42 -6.64 -21.98
C GLU A 124 -2.89 -6.74 -22.38
N LYS A 125 -3.50 -5.59 -22.74
CA LYS A 125 -4.88 -5.48 -23.25
C LYS A 125 -5.89 -6.23 -22.37
N THR A 126 -5.85 -6.01 -21.09
CA THR A 126 -6.65 -6.72 -20.08
C THR A 126 -7.41 -5.73 -19.17
N THR A 127 -7.94 -6.23 -18.07
CA THR A 127 -8.60 -5.39 -17.04
C THR A 127 -8.06 -5.73 -15.66
N LEU A 128 -8.20 -4.78 -14.73
CA LEU A 128 -7.84 -5.00 -13.32
C LEU A 128 -8.57 -6.22 -12.74
N GLU A 129 -9.85 -6.43 -13.12
CA GLU A 129 -10.63 -7.58 -12.69
C GLU A 129 -10.06 -8.90 -13.23
N ASN A 130 -9.73 -8.97 -14.53
CA ASN A 130 -9.18 -10.20 -15.13
C ASN A 130 -7.84 -10.59 -14.51
N ILE A 131 -6.97 -9.60 -14.22
CA ILE A 131 -5.72 -9.86 -13.48
C ILE A 131 -6.04 -10.43 -12.11
N GLY A 132 -7.03 -9.85 -11.40
CA GLY A 132 -7.46 -10.34 -10.09
C GLY A 132 -8.04 -11.75 -10.13
N GLN A 133 -8.81 -12.10 -11.19
CA GLN A 133 -9.33 -13.46 -11.36
C GLN A 133 -8.19 -14.47 -11.57
N GLU A 134 -7.18 -14.10 -12.35
CA GLU A 134 -6.01 -14.96 -12.55
C GLU A 134 -5.20 -15.14 -11.26
N VAL A 135 -4.95 -14.06 -10.54
CA VAL A 135 -4.27 -14.09 -9.24
C VAL A 135 -5.06 -14.96 -8.24
N ALA A 136 -6.37 -14.76 -8.14
CA ALA A 136 -7.23 -15.54 -7.25
C ALA A 136 -7.25 -17.03 -7.62
N LYS A 137 -7.28 -17.35 -8.92
CA LYS A 137 -7.21 -18.74 -9.42
C LYS A 137 -5.91 -19.42 -9.03
N ARG A 138 -4.77 -18.73 -9.14
CA ARG A 138 -3.47 -19.28 -8.71
C ARG A 138 -3.42 -19.53 -7.21
N ALA A 139 -4.02 -18.64 -6.42
CA ALA A 139 -4.12 -18.79 -4.97
C ALA A 139 -5.18 -19.80 -4.50
N GLY A 140 -5.90 -20.44 -5.40
CA GLY A 140 -6.97 -21.39 -5.06
C GLY A 140 -8.20 -20.77 -4.38
N ILE A 141 -8.39 -19.44 -4.52
CA ILE A 141 -9.50 -18.70 -3.87
C ILE A 141 -10.33 -17.94 -4.92
N LYS A 142 -11.46 -17.36 -4.48
CA LYS A 142 -12.35 -16.58 -5.37
C LYS A 142 -12.03 -15.09 -5.32
N LEU A 143 -12.24 -14.41 -6.44
CA LEU A 143 -12.29 -12.95 -6.49
C LEU A 143 -13.75 -12.49 -6.29
N TYR A 144 -13.95 -11.51 -5.41
CA TYR A 144 -15.15 -10.67 -5.32
C TYR A 144 -14.76 -9.25 -5.71
N TYR A 145 -15.23 -8.79 -6.87
CA TYR A 145 -14.83 -7.51 -7.46
C TYR A 145 -16.01 -6.53 -7.45
N GLU A 146 -15.96 -5.54 -6.57
CA GLU A 146 -16.96 -4.49 -6.37
C GLU A 146 -16.36 -3.11 -6.72
N ALA A 147 -15.82 -3.00 -7.94
CA ALA A 147 -15.21 -1.79 -8.44
C ALA A 147 -15.54 -1.61 -9.94
N PRO A 148 -15.46 -0.40 -10.48
CA PRO A 148 -15.61 -0.19 -11.92
C PRO A 148 -14.59 -0.99 -12.75
N ARG A 149 -14.98 -1.34 -13.97
CA ARG A 149 -14.07 -1.98 -14.91
C ARG A 149 -12.93 -1.03 -15.29
N ILE A 150 -11.70 -1.42 -15.04
CA ILE A 150 -10.49 -0.65 -15.34
C ILE A 150 -9.74 -1.35 -16.47
N PRO A 151 -9.69 -0.76 -17.69
CA PRO A 151 -8.85 -1.28 -18.75
C PRO A 151 -7.37 -1.02 -18.44
N ILE A 152 -6.53 -1.99 -18.72
CA ILE A 152 -5.07 -1.94 -18.56
C ILE A 152 -4.44 -2.26 -19.90
N GLU A 153 -3.72 -1.30 -20.49
CA GLU A 153 -3.02 -1.54 -21.76
C GLU A 153 -1.82 -2.45 -21.56
N LYS A 154 -0.99 -2.14 -20.56
CA LYS A 154 0.18 -2.92 -20.21
C LYS A 154 0.58 -2.69 -18.76
N VAL A 155 0.87 -3.78 -18.05
CA VAL A 155 1.48 -3.74 -16.72
C VAL A 155 2.36 -4.95 -16.54
N GLU A 156 3.45 -4.80 -15.83
CA GLU A 156 4.42 -5.86 -15.55
C GLU A 156 4.46 -6.16 -14.05
N GLN A 157 4.27 -7.43 -13.73
CA GLN A 157 4.66 -7.98 -12.43
C GLN A 157 6.12 -8.38 -12.56
N SER A 158 7.02 -7.68 -11.90
CA SER A 158 8.47 -7.93 -11.96
C SER A 158 8.96 -8.34 -10.58
N GLU A 159 9.36 -9.59 -10.44
CA GLU A 159 9.92 -10.18 -9.22
C GLU A 159 9.11 -9.87 -7.95
N LYS A 160 7.78 -9.87 -8.08
CA LYS A 160 6.83 -9.63 -6.98
C LYS A 160 5.92 -10.83 -6.78
N ASP A 161 5.56 -11.08 -5.53
CA ASP A 161 4.50 -12.02 -5.21
C ASP A 161 3.13 -11.50 -5.68
N ASP A 162 2.19 -12.42 -5.85
CA ASP A 162 0.86 -12.13 -6.40
C ASP A 162 0.05 -11.17 -5.50
N CYS A 163 0.19 -11.29 -4.18
CA CYS A 163 -0.54 -10.46 -3.22
C CYS A 163 -0.06 -9.01 -3.29
N SER A 164 1.24 -8.80 -3.20
CA SER A 164 1.87 -7.46 -3.23
C SER A 164 1.62 -6.79 -4.56
N PHE A 165 1.84 -7.49 -5.69
CA PHE A 165 1.61 -6.97 -7.01
C PHE A 165 0.16 -6.51 -7.21
N TYR A 166 -0.81 -7.39 -6.92
CA TYR A 166 -2.21 -7.07 -7.16
C TYR A 166 -2.74 -5.99 -6.21
N ASN A 167 -2.30 -5.99 -4.95
CA ASN A 167 -2.65 -4.94 -3.99
C ASN A 167 -2.11 -3.56 -4.41
N GLU A 168 -0.86 -3.47 -4.87
CA GLU A 168 -0.29 -2.23 -5.40
C GLU A 168 -1.05 -1.74 -6.62
N LEU A 169 -1.40 -2.64 -7.52
CA LEU A 169 -2.16 -2.31 -8.73
C LEU A 169 -3.58 -1.81 -8.39
N VAL A 170 -4.27 -2.46 -7.47
CA VAL A 170 -5.59 -2.05 -6.97
C VAL A 170 -5.51 -0.65 -6.34
N LYS A 171 -4.50 -0.38 -5.51
CA LYS A 171 -4.25 0.92 -4.88
C LYS A 171 -3.91 2.01 -5.89
N LEU A 172 -3.15 1.69 -6.94
CA LEU A 172 -2.79 2.64 -8.00
C LEU A 172 -4.04 3.24 -8.64
N TYR A 173 -5.09 2.45 -8.81
CA TYR A 173 -6.36 2.90 -9.38
C TYR A 173 -7.38 3.40 -8.35
N GLY A 174 -6.98 3.55 -7.07
CA GLY A 174 -7.79 4.15 -6.00
C GLY A 174 -8.81 3.22 -5.38
N PHE A 175 -8.59 1.92 -5.46
CA PHE A 175 -9.42 0.91 -4.81
C PHE A 175 -8.71 0.28 -3.61
N ALA A 176 -9.45 -0.45 -2.82
CA ALA A 176 -8.97 -1.20 -1.68
C ALA A 176 -9.06 -2.70 -1.95
N MET A 177 -8.09 -3.45 -1.42
CA MET A 177 -8.10 -4.90 -1.44
C MET A 177 -8.07 -5.45 -0.02
N LYS A 178 -8.84 -6.51 0.22
CA LYS A 178 -8.86 -7.26 1.47
C LYS A 178 -8.97 -8.75 1.17
N ILE A 179 -8.34 -9.57 2.00
CA ILE A 179 -8.58 -11.02 1.99
C ILE A 179 -9.56 -11.34 3.12
N TYR A 180 -10.71 -11.92 2.76
CA TYR A 180 -11.75 -12.21 3.71
C TYR A 180 -12.49 -13.52 3.34
N LYS A 181 -12.62 -14.43 4.30
CA LYS A 181 -13.31 -15.72 4.11
C LYS A 181 -12.88 -16.45 2.83
N ASN A 182 -11.59 -16.60 2.66
CA ASN A 182 -10.98 -17.27 1.51
C ASN A 182 -11.37 -16.66 0.15
N LYS A 183 -11.45 -15.32 0.10
CA LYS A 183 -11.72 -14.54 -1.11
C LYS A 183 -10.82 -13.31 -1.14
N ILE A 184 -10.37 -12.93 -2.32
CA ILE A 184 -9.86 -11.58 -2.56
C ILE A 184 -11.09 -10.69 -2.79
N VAL A 185 -11.22 -9.62 -2.01
CA VAL A 185 -12.29 -8.63 -2.14
C VAL A 185 -11.66 -7.33 -2.60
N VAL A 186 -12.07 -6.84 -3.76
CA VAL A 186 -11.68 -5.52 -4.31
C VAL A 186 -12.89 -4.60 -4.28
N PHE A 187 -12.77 -3.43 -3.69
CA PHE A 187 -13.89 -2.51 -3.52
C PHE A 187 -13.46 -1.05 -3.53
N ASN A 188 -14.45 -0.15 -3.75
CA ASN A 188 -14.24 1.29 -3.69
C ASN A 188 -14.61 1.81 -2.29
N GLU A 189 -13.63 2.25 -1.49
CA GLU A 189 -13.87 2.81 -0.15
C GLU A 189 -14.85 3.99 -0.17
N ALA A 190 -14.83 4.84 -1.20
CA ALA A 190 -15.75 5.96 -1.33
C ALA A 190 -17.24 5.53 -1.34
N THR A 191 -17.53 4.36 -1.89
CA THR A 191 -18.88 3.78 -1.88
C THR A 191 -19.30 3.41 -0.45
N TYR A 192 -18.37 2.86 0.32
CA TYR A 192 -18.62 2.47 1.71
C TYR A 192 -18.73 3.69 2.63
N GLU A 193 -17.91 4.72 2.41
CA GLU A 193 -17.99 5.99 3.13
C GLU A 193 -19.35 6.71 2.96
N LYS A 194 -20.01 6.51 1.82
CA LYS A 194 -21.35 7.07 1.56
C LYS A 194 -22.48 6.33 2.30
N LYS A 195 -22.25 5.08 2.71
CA LYS A 195 -23.29 4.29 3.43
C LYS A 195 -23.68 4.97 4.74
N LYS A 196 -24.91 4.76 5.20
CA LYS A 196 -25.38 5.26 6.50
C LYS A 196 -24.54 4.68 7.63
N SER A 197 -24.29 5.48 8.66
CA SER A 197 -23.64 5.02 9.89
C SER A 197 -24.44 3.89 10.55
N VAL A 198 -23.74 2.82 10.95
CA VAL A 198 -24.36 1.65 11.60
C VAL A 198 -24.63 1.89 13.09
N ALA A 199 -23.99 2.91 13.66
CA ALA A 199 -24.18 3.35 15.05
C ALA A 199 -23.83 4.83 15.20
N THR A 200 -24.44 5.48 16.20
CA THR A 200 -23.99 6.76 16.74
C THR A 200 -23.31 6.50 18.07
N LEU A 201 -22.10 7.00 18.23
CA LEU A 201 -21.27 6.85 19.42
C LEU A 201 -21.19 8.17 20.17
N THR A 202 -21.49 8.13 21.46
CA THR A 202 -21.40 9.25 22.39
C THR A 202 -20.40 8.88 23.50
N GLU A 203 -20.07 9.83 24.39
CA GLU A 203 -19.22 9.56 25.54
C GLU A 203 -19.69 8.38 26.40
N GLN A 204 -21.00 8.15 26.48
CA GLN A 204 -21.55 7.00 27.21
C GLN A 204 -21.24 5.64 26.57
N ASN A 205 -20.93 5.61 25.27
CA ASN A 205 -20.63 4.40 24.52
C ASN A 205 -19.12 4.12 24.45
N ILE A 206 -18.28 5.04 24.88
CA ILE A 206 -16.83 5.03 24.71
C ILE A 206 -16.15 5.07 26.08
N GLU A 207 -15.11 4.25 26.28
CA GLU A 207 -14.27 4.32 27.49
C GLU A 207 -13.50 5.66 27.53
N PRO A 208 -13.15 6.20 28.73
CA PRO A 208 -12.53 7.52 28.84
C PRO A 208 -11.17 7.68 28.16
N ASN A 209 -10.49 6.59 27.84
CA ASN A 209 -9.14 6.57 27.25
C ASN A 209 -9.13 6.66 25.70
N TRP A 210 -10.03 7.44 25.11
CA TRP A 210 -10.03 7.69 23.67
C TRP A 210 -8.94 8.69 23.27
N SER A 211 -8.54 8.64 22.00
CA SER A 211 -7.59 9.60 21.41
C SER A 211 -8.08 10.09 20.05
N TRP A 212 -7.78 11.36 19.76
CA TRP A 212 -8.07 11.98 18.46
C TRP A 212 -6.84 12.73 17.98
N ASN A 213 -6.53 12.63 16.69
CA ASN A 213 -5.38 13.25 16.08
C ASN A 213 -5.73 13.81 14.70
N THR A 214 -5.17 14.97 14.37
CA THR A 214 -5.19 15.53 13.03
C THR A 214 -3.81 16.01 12.62
N LYS A 215 -3.46 15.85 11.36
CA LYS A 215 -2.15 16.21 10.83
C LYS A 215 -2.27 17.03 9.55
N LEU A 216 -1.44 18.04 9.41
CA LEU A 216 -1.31 18.83 8.19
C LEU A 216 -0.27 18.23 7.23
N CYS A 217 0.73 17.55 7.78
CA CYS A 217 1.78 16.93 6.99
C CYS A 217 1.22 15.84 6.08
N ARG A 218 1.60 15.87 4.79
CA ARG A 218 1.12 14.96 3.74
C ARG A 218 -0.39 15.07 3.43
N THR A 219 -1.00 16.24 3.72
CA THR A 219 -2.32 16.57 3.21
C THR A 219 -2.17 17.63 2.11
N TYR A 220 -2.97 17.52 1.07
CA TYR A 220 -2.80 18.31 -0.14
C TYR A 220 -4.10 19.01 -0.54
N THR A 221 -3.97 20.22 -1.06
CA THR A 221 -5.09 20.99 -1.60
C THR A 221 -5.27 20.78 -3.09
N GLY A 222 -4.30 20.14 -3.73
CA GLY A 222 -4.36 19.77 -5.14
C GLY A 222 -3.26 18.78 -5.52
N ALA A 223 -3.35 18.26 -6.73
CA ALA A 223 -2.31 17.40 -7.31
C ALA A 223 -2.00 17.81 -8.74
N LYS A 224 -0.74 17.60 -9.15
CA LYS A 224 -0.27 17.78 -10.51
C LYS A 224 0.44 16.52 -10.98
N TYR A 225 0.04 16.07 -12.15
CA TYR A 225 0.63 14.96 -12.86
C TYR A 225 1.27 15.49 -14.14
N GLU A 226 2.47 15.08 -14.43
CA GLU A 226 3.14 15.34 -15.69
C GLU A 226 4.00 14.13 -16.07
N TYR A 227 3.66 13.50 -17.16
CA TYR A 227 4.36 12.33 -17.68
C TYR A 227 4.50 12.42 -19.20
N THR A 228 5.73 12.21 -19.69
CA THR A 228 6.00 12.14 -21.12
C THR A 228 6.14 10.69 -21.53
N ASN A 229 5.17 10.22 -22.31
CA ASN A 229 5.21 8.91 -22.96
C ASN A 229 6.07 9.04 -24.23
N ASN A 230 7.28 8.49 -24.17
CA ASN A 230 8.23 8.57 -25.27
C ASN A 230 7.81 7.73 -26.48
N ASP A 231 7.09 6.63 -26.27
CA ASP A 231 6.63 5.74 -27.34
C ASP A 231 5.54 6.41 -28.20
N LYS A 232 4.68 7.19 -27.54
CA LYS A 232 3.59 7.94 -28.18
C LYS A 232 3.98 9.38 -28.51
N ASN A 233 5.17 9.84 -28.16
CA ASN A 233 5.63 11.25 -28.25
C ASN A 233 4.59 12.24 -27.70
N GLN A 234 4.05 11.95 -26.53
CA GLN A 234 2.99 12.76 -25.91
C GLN A 234 3.34 13.07 -24.46
N THR A 235 3.12 14.32 -24.06
CA THR A 235 3.15 14.73 -22.64
C THR A 235 1.72 14.85 -22.16
N ILE A 236 1.38 14.09 -21.14
CA ILE A 236 0.10 14.10 -20.45
C ILE A 236 0.27 14.96 -19.20
N LYS A 237 -0.60 15.94 -19.02
CA LYS A 237 -0.68 16.76 -17.79
C LYS A 237 -2.06 16.63 -17.21
N VAL A 238 -2.13 16.44 -15.87
CA VAL A 238 -3.39 16.46 -15.14
C VAL A 238 -3.25 17.37 -13.93
N GLU A 239 -4.28 18.15 -13.68
CA GLU A 239 -4.42 19.00 -12.50
C GLU A 239 -5.71 18.66 -11.76
N VAL A 240 -5.58 18.53 -10.43
CA VAL A 240 -6.69 18.25 -9.50
C VAL A 240 -6.65 19.29 -8.40
N GLY A 241 -7.77 19.94 -8.08
CA GLY A 241 -7.82 20.96 -7.05
C GLY A 241 -6.91 22.15 -7.34
N GLY A 242 -6.28 22.71 -6.30
CA GLY A 242 -5.38 23.87 -6.40
C GLY A 242 -4.79 24.30 -5.06
N GLY A 243 -4.20 25.51 -5.01
CA GLY A 243 -3.63 26.08 -3.78
C GLY A 243 -2.14 25.78 -3.60
N ASN A 244 -1.65 25.88 -2.36
CA ASN A 244 -0.20 25.90 -2.09
C ASN A 244 0.40 24.53 -1.76
N ARG A 245 -0.43 23.52 -1.44
CA ARG A 245 0.03 22.18 -1.08
C ARG A 245 -0.32 21.20 -2.21
N ILE A 246 0.58 21.07 -3.16
CA ILE A 246 0.38 20.29 -4.38
C ILE A 246 1.15 18.98 -4.31
N LEU A 247 0.41 17.87 -4.44
CA LEU A 247 0.98 16.54 -4.62
C LEU A 247 1.50 16.40 -6.05
N LYS A 248 2.77 16.06 -6.21
CA LYS A 248 3.34 15.69 -7.51
C LYS A 248 3.20 14.19 -7.72
N VAL A 249 2.55 13.80 -8.80
CA VAL A 249 2.31 12.41 -9.21
C VAL A 249 3.14 12.13 -10.46
N THR A 250 3.91 11.03 -10.44
CA THR A 250 4.87 10.68 -11.50
C THR A 250 4.71 9.24 -12.01
N ASP A 251 3.68 8.53 -11.57
CA ASP A 251 3.42 7.16 -12.02
C ASP A 251 3.14 7.15 -13.52
N ALA A 252 3.61 6.11 -14.23
CA ALA A 252 3.38 5.99 -15.67
C ALA A 252 1.89 5.77 -15.97
N ALA A 253 1.41 6.41 -17.06
CA ALA A 253 0.06 6.20 -17.57
C ALA A 253 0.08 6.10 -19.09
N SER A 254 -0.75 5.21 -19.64
CA SER A 254 -0.82 4.95 -21.07
C SER A 254 -1.64 6.00 -21.83
N ASN A 255 -2.51 6.73 -21.13
CA ASN A 255 -3.39 7.75 -21.70
C ASN A 255 -3.86 8.75 -20.61
N ALA A 256 -4.54 9.83 -21.07
CA ALA A 256 -5.00 10.90 -20.17
C ALA A 256 -6.04 10.41 -19.14
N SER A 257 -6.96 9.55 -19.53
CA SER A 257 -8.00 9.03 -18.61
C SER A 257 -7.39 8.17 -17.49
N GLU A 258 -6.35 7.41 -17.79
CA GLU A 258 -5.61 6.64 -16.78
C GLU A 258 -4.84 7.58 -15.83
N ALA A 259 -4.19 8.62 -16.40
CA ALA A 259 -3.48 9.63 -15.62
C ALA A 259 -4.41 10.40 -14.66
N GLU A 260 -5.62 10.78 -15.13
CA GLU A 260 -6.64 11.40 -14.27
C GLU A 260 -7.02 10.51 -13.10
N ARG A 261 -7.29 9.23 -13.37
CA ARG A 261 -7.67 8.25 -12.36
C ARG A 261 -6.55 8.05 -11.33
N ILE A 262 -5.31 7.87 -11.78
CA ILE A 262 -4.15 7.72 -10.90
C ILE A 262 -3.95 8.97 -10.04
N THR A 263 -4.08 10.16 -10.63
CA THR A 263 -3.92 11.43 -9.91
C THR A 263 -4.98 11.61 -8.83
N LEU A 264 -6.25 11.33 -9.16
CA LEU A 264 -7.35 11.35 -8.19
C LEU A 264 -7.17 10.30 -7.10
N ALA A 265 -6.74 9.08 -7.45
CA ALA A 265 -6.45 8.03 -6.49
C ALA A 265 -5.37 8.45 -5.48
N LYS A 266 -4.25 8.97 -5.98
CA LYS A 266 -3.10 9.37 -5.16
C LYS A 266 -3.42 10.53 -4.20
N ILE A 267 -4.12 11.57 -4.64
CA ILE A 267 -4.47 12.69 -3.75
C ILE A 267 -5.50 12.29 -2.71
N ASN A 268 -6.50 11.49 -3.09
CA ASN A 268 -7.52 10.99 -2.16
C ASN A 268 -6.90 10.03 -1.14
N GLU A 269 -5.97 9.17 -1.55
CA GLU A 269 -5.23 8.28 -0.64
C GLU A 269 -4.35 9.07 0.33
N ALA A 270 -3.66 10.12 -0.14
CA ALA A 270 -2.83 10.96 0.71
C ALA A 270 -3.65 11.73 1.78
N ASN A 271 -4.86 12.14 1.45
CA ASN A 271 -5.72 12.94 2.33
C ASN A 271 -6.61 12.09 3.25
N LYS A 272 -6.89 10.84 2.91
CA LYS A 272 -7.79 9.98 3.67
C LYS A 272 -7.24 9.70 5.05
N GLY A 273 -6.79 10.02 5.86
CA GLY A 273 -6.20 9.69 7.19
C GLY A 273 -5.56 10.90 7.82
N ASP A 274 -5.98 12.08 7.38
CA ASP A 274 -5.56 13.33 7.98
C ASP A 274 -6.07 13.46 9.43
N THR A 275 -7.26 12.94 9.68
CA THR A 275 -7.93 12.99 10.97
C THR A 275 -8.36 11.60 11.40
N THR A 276 -7.85 11.13 12.53
CA THR A 276 -8.08 9.79 13.08
C THR A 276 -8.57 9.85 14.51
N MET A 277 -9.30 8.83 14.93
CA MET A 277 -9.77 8.66 16.29
C MET A 277 -9.67 7.19 16.70
N SER A 278 -9.16 6.91 17.90
CA SER A 278 -9.13 5.56 18.47
C SER A 278 -10.00 5.54 19.72
N VAL A 279 -10.93 4.61 19.78
CA VAL A 279 -11.88 4.47 20.89
C VAL A 279 -12.05 3.02 21.30
N THR A 280 -12.29 2.78 22.59
CA THR A 280 -12.71 1.49 23.11
C THR A 280 -14.19 1.60 23.51
N MET A 281 -15.00 0.64 23.06
CA MET A 281 -16.42 0.62 23.35
C MET A 281 -16.69 0.15 24.78
N THR A 282 -17.54 0.86 25.53
CA THR A 282 -18.03 0.40 26.85
C THR A 282 -18.84 -0.90 26.73
N ARG A 283 -19.49 -1.09 25.60
CA ARG A 283 -20.18 -2.34 25.24
C ARG A 283 -19.99 -2.65 23.76
N ALA A 284 -19.41 -3.77 23.46
CA ALA A 284 -19.14 -4.20 22.11
C ALA A 284 -20.42 -4.32 21.25
N ASN A 285 -20.34 -3.91 20.00
CA ASN A 285 -21.45 -3.89 19.05
C ASN A 285 -21.06 -4.62 17.76
N ARG A 286 -21.62 -5.81 17.51
CA ARG A 286 -21.28 -6.63 16.35
C ARG A 286 -21.65 -6.01 14.99
N LYS A 287 -22.42 -4.94 14.95
CA LYS A 287 -22.74 -4.23 13.71
C LYS A 287 -21.59 -3.33 13.25
N ILE A 288 -20.68 -2.99 14.18
CA ILE A 288 -19.50 -2.17 13.86
C ILE A 288 -18.39 -3.13 13.46
N ILE A 289 -18.12 -3.18 12.17
CA ILE A 289 -17.06 -3.96 11.52
C ILE A 289 -16.17 -3.02 10.71
N ALA A 290 -14.99 -3.46 10.37
CA ALA A 290 -14.15 -2.72 9.42
C ALA A 290 -14.93 -2.46 8.12
N THR A 291 -14.69 -1.33 7.46
CA THR A 291 -15.46 -0.81 6.31
C THR A 291 -16.84 -0.20 6.62
N SER A 292 -17.36 -0.33 7.84
CA SER A 292 -18.59 0.36 8.23
C SER A 292 -18.33 1.84 8.59
N CYS A 293 -19.39 2.65 8.68
CA CYS A 293 -19.30 4.01 9.19
C CYS A 293 -20.01 4.12 10.54
N VAL A 294 -19.46 4.97 11.40
CA VAL A 294 -20.08 5.40 12.66
C VAL A 294 -20.18 6.92 12.70
N THR A 295 -21.13 7.44 13.47
CA THR A 295 -21.24 8.88 13.73
C THR A 295 -20.78 9.14 15.16
N ILE A 296 -19.80 10.00 15.35
CA ILE A 296 -19.37 10.52 16.66
C ILE A 296 -20.24 11.75 16.97
N LYS A 297 -20.79 11.82 18.18
CA LYS A 297 -21.68 12.90 18.62
C LYS A 297 -21.45 13.25 20.08
N GLY A 298 -21.45 14.57 20.37
CA GLY A 298 -21.26 15.09 21.72
C GLY A 298 -19.82 15.46 22.07
N PHE A 299 -18.91 15.39 21.11
CA PHE A 299 -17.50 15.76 21.26
C PHE A 299 -17.17 17.12 20.62
N GLY A 300 -18.19 17.95 20.38
CA GLY A 300 -18.04 19.29 19.82
C GLY A 300 -17.47 19.27 18.40
N LYS A 301 -16.30 19.89 18.18
CA LYS A 301 -15.67 19.95 16.84
C LYS A 301 -15.19 18.60 16.33
N LEU A 302 -15.10 17.58 17.16
CA LEU A 302 -14.76 16.24 16.77
C LEU A 302 -15.95 15.46 16.22
N ASP A 303 -17.17 15.98 16.40
CA ASP A 303 -18.40 15.38 15.88
C ASP A 303 -18.30 15.18 14.36
N GLY A 304 -18.89 14.10 13.87
CA GLY A 304 -18.92 13.83 12.46
C GLY A 304 -19.03 12.34 12.13
N LYS A 305 -18.95 12.06 10.84
CA LYS A 305 -18.96 10.71 10.30
C LYS A 305 -17.54 10.18 10.20
N TYR A 306 -17.35 8.98 10.71
CA TYR A 306 -16.05 8.28 10.69
C TYR A 306 -16.21 6.92 10.01
N TYR A 307 -15.21 6.57 9.21
CA TYR A 307 -15.06 5.26 8.61
C TYR A 307 -14.22 4.38 9.54
N VAL A 308 -14.64 3.13 9.72
CA VAL A 308 -13.97 2.17 10.60
C VAL A 308 -12.86 1.47 9.82
N GLU A 309 -11.61 1.81 10.12
CA GLU A 309 -10.43 1.21 9.47
C GLU A 309 -10.03 -0.12 10.09
N LYS A 310 -10.16 -0.21 11.42
CA LYS A 310 -9.78 -1.42 12.15
C LYS A 310 -10.69 -1.61 13.35
N VAL A 311 -11.07 -2.85 13.60
CA VAL A 311 -11.79 -3.27 14.80
C VAL A 311 -11.01 -4.40 15.45
N THR A 312 -10.63 -4.22 16.71
CA THR A 312 -10.00 -5.27 17.51
C THR A 312 -10.98 -5.74 18.58
N TRP A 313 -11.20 -7.03 18.63
CA TRP A 313 -12.03 -7.72 19.61
C TRP A 313 -11.15 -8.52 20.55
N ASP A 314 -11.14 -8.14 21.82
CA ASP A 314 -10.38 -8.84 22.84
C ASP A 314 -11.33 -9.53 23.80
N ILE A 315 -11.18 -10.86 23.93
CA ILE A 315 -11.97 -11.70 24.82
C ILE A 315 -11.02 -12.37 25.82
N GLY A 316 -11.27 -12.14 27.10
CA GLY A 316 -10.51 -12.70 28.22
C GLY A 316 -11.37 -12.58 29.47
N SER A 317 -11.00 -11.72 30.42
CA SER A 317 -11.82 -11.39 31.59
C SER A 317 -13.11 -10.62 31.25
N GLY A 318 -13.29 -10.22 30.00
CA GLY A 318 -14.44 -9.52 29.44
C GLY A 318 -14.42 -9.56 27.93
N CYS A 319 -15.18 -8.65 27.31
CA CYS A 319 -15.17 -8.42 25.86
C CYS A 319 -14.97 -6.95 25.59
N LYS A 320 -13.80 -6.62 25.07
CA LYS A 320 -13.46 -5.27 24.63
C LYS A 320 -13.53 -5.19 23.11
N GLN A 321 -13.99 -4.06 22.60
CA GLN A 321 -13.99 -3.74 21.19
C GLN A 321 -13.31 -2.38 21.01
N LYS A 322 -12.12 -2.39 20.42
CA LYS A 322 -11.39 -1.18 20.06
C LYS A 322 -11.64 -0.86 18.59
N LEU A 323 -11.87 0.41 18.30
CA LEU A 323 -12.10 0.94 16.96
C LEU A 323 -11.00 1.93 16.61
N ASP A 324 -10.35 1.73 15.48
CA ASP A 324 -9.51 2.75 14.86
C ASP A 324 -10.28 3.34 13.68
N LEU A 325 -10.51 4.64 13.76
CA LEU A 325 -11.44 5.39 12.94
C LEU A 325 -10.69 6.48 12.18
N ARG A 326 -11.10 6.76 10.94
CA ARG A 326 -10.73 7.99 10.24
C ARG A 326 -11.97 8.82 9.90
N ARG A 327 -11.84 10.13 9.98
CA ARG A 327 -12.92 11.02 9.60
C ARG A 327 -13.21 10.91 8.11
N VAL A 328 -14.48 10.83 7.74
CA VAL A 328 -14.88 10.89 6.34
C VAL A 328 -14.77 12.34 5.87
N VAL A 329 -13.94 12.56 4.87
CA VAL A 329 -13.68 13.86 4.25
C VAL A 329 -14.16 13.84 2.80
N ASP A 330 -14.42 15.04 2.25
CA ASP A 330 -14.76 15.16 0.85
C ASP A 330 -13.59 14.72 -0.02
N ARG A 331 -13.91 13.91 -1.03
CA ARG A 331 -12.92 13.40 -1.99
C ARG A 331 -12.88 14.30 -3.23
N PHE A 332 -11.70 14.45 -3.79
CA PHE A 332 -11.57 15.02 -5.12
C PHE A 332 -12.20 14.08 -6.15
N THR A 333 -13.06 14.63 -7.01
CA THR A 333 -13.79 13.90 -8.07
C THR A 333 -13.43 14.39 -9.46
N ASP A 334 -12.97 15.63 -9.57
CA ASP A 334 -12.75 16.31 -10.84
C ASP A 334 -11.24 16.47 -11.10
N ALA A 335 -10.85 16.10 -12.30
CA ALA A 335 -9.50 16.28 -12.82
C ALA A 335 -9.57 17.01 -14.17
N LYS A 336 -8.61 17.88 -14.42
CA LYS A 336 -8.45 18.55 -15.73
C LYS A 336 -7.21 17.98 -16.40
N SER A 337 -7.37 17.35 -17.55
CA SER A 337 -6.24 16.82 -18.32
C SER A 337 -5.99 17.60 -19.60
N SER A 338 -4.76 17.59 -20.03
CA SER A 338 -4.34 18.06 -21.35
C SER A 338 -3.23 17.16 -21.90
N THR A 339 -3.32 16.89 -23.19
CA THR A 339 -2.30 16.10 -23.90
C THR A 339 -1.67 16.98 -24.95
N LYS A 340 -0.35 17.13 -24.92
CA LYS A 340 0.42 17.84 -25.95
C LYS A 340 1.29 16.85 -26.70
N SER A 341 1.21 16.84 -28.02
CA SER A 341 2.16 16.10 -28.85
C SER A 341 3.55 16.75 -28.71
N VAL A 342 4.55 15.95 -28.42
CA VAL A 342 5.95 16.38 -28.50
C VAL A 342 6.32 16.37 -29.96
N ALA A 343 6.51 17.54 -30.55
CA ALA A 343 6.92 17.64 -31.96
C ALA A 343 8.19 16.79 -32.16
N LYS A 344 8.12 15.78 -33.03
CA LYS A 344 9.31 15.13 -33.53
C LYS A 344 10.17 16.22 -34.18
N LYS A 345 11.35 16.47 -33.68
CA LYS A 345 12.37 17.17 -34.48
C LYS A 345 12.57 16.32 -35.72
N SER A 346 11.96 16.71 -36.84
CA SER A 346 12.19 16.11 -38.11
C SER A 346 13.68 16.18 -38.40
N LYS A 347 14.29 15.03 -38.66
CA LYS A 347 15.54 15.00 -39.39
C LYS A 347 15.19 15.46 -40.80
N THR A 348 15.42 16.73 -41.04
CA THR A 348 15.50 17.24 -42.41
C THR A 348 16.80 16.70 -42.98
N GLU A 349 16.70 15.72 -43.86
CA GLU A 349 17.80 15.35 -44.74
C GLU A 349 18.00 16.52 -45.68
N THR A 350 19.03 17.32 -45.43
CA THR A 350 19.51 18.30 -46.39
C THR A 350 20.56 17.63 -47.25
N LYS A 351 20.24 17.46 -48.50
CA LYS A 351 21.17 17.10 -49.56
C LYS A 351 22.35 18.09 -49.59
N SER A 352 23.49 17.48 -49.77
CA SER A 352 24.77 18.10 -50.10
C SER A 352 24.70 19.30 -51.00
N SER A 353 25.29 20.42 -50.62
CA SER A 353 26.02 21.28 -51.49
C SER A 353 27.27 21.82 -50.79
N THR A 354 28.36 21.58 -51.43
CA THR A 354 29.74 21.99 -51.07
C THR A 354 29.85 23.53 -51.04
N ALA A 355 30.40 24.09 -49.99
CA ALA A 355 31.27 25.29 -50.07
C ALA A 355 31.88 25.69 -48.70
N THR A 356 33.17 25.60 -48.65
CA THR A 356 34.17 26.59 -48.15
C THR A 356 34.15 26.99 -46.66
N THR A 357 35.22 26.64 -46.05
CA THR A 357 35.85 27.05 -44.81
C THR A 357 35.65 28.49 -44.42
N THR A 358 35.18 28.73 -43.18
CA THR A 358 35.69 29.88 -42.41
C THR A 358 35.64 29.54 -40.91
N THR A 359 36.78 29.54 -40.30
CA THR A 359 37.05 29.35 -38.90
C THR A 359 36.54 30.57 -38.12
N THR A 360 35.60 30.37 -37.21
CA THR A 360 35.38 31.36 -36.15
C THR A 360 35.21 30.61 -34.81
N LYS A 361 36.20 30.81 -33.99
CA LYS A 361 36.24 30.47 -32.57
C LYS A 361 35.18 31.32 -31.86
N SER A 362 34.17 30.70 -31.26
CA SER A 362 33.37 31.36 -30.24
C SER A 362 33.29 30.47 -28.99
N THR A 363 34.05 30.88 -28.01
CA THR A 363 33.98 30.47 -26.60
C THR A 363 32.70 31.05 -25.99
N GLY A 364 31.65 30.24 -25.92
CA GLY A 364 30.45 30.55 -25.16
C GLY A 364 30.23 29.47 -24.13
N THR A 365 30.53 29.71 -22.85
CA THR A 365 30.41 28.85 -21.72
C THR A 365 28.93 28.69 -21.36
N GLN A 366 28.21 27.82 -22.02
CA GLN A 366 26.91 27.36 -21.49
C GLN A 366 27.14 26.45 -20.28
N LYS A 367 26.50 26.78 -19.14
CA LYS A 367 26.55 25.92 -17.94
C LYS A 367 26.07 24.53 -18.29
N PRO A 368 26.80 23.49 -17.88
CA PRO A 368 26.36 22.08 -18.09
C PRO A 368 24.98 21.84 -17.50
N VAL A 369 24.08 21.18 -18.25
CA VAL A 369 22.74 20.83 -17.80
C VAL A 369 22.52 19.32 -17.95
N LYS A 370 21.79 18.70 -17.00
CA LYS A 370 21.43 17.28 -17.06
C LYS A 370 20.67 16.97 -18.35
N GLY A 371 21.05 15.89 -19.03
CA GLY A 371 20.50 15.51 -20.34
C GLY A 371 21.18 16.23 -21.52
N GLY A 372 21.99 17.27 -21.28
CA GLY A 372 22.73 17.99 -22.31
C GLY A 372 23.94 17.20 -22.82
N LYS A 373 24.51 17.70 -23.94
CA LYS A 373 25.77 17.15 -24.49
C LYS A 373 26.96 17.89 -23.89
N TYR A 374 28.00 17.12 -23.56
CA TYR A 374 29.28 17.65 -23.10
C TYR A 374 30.41 17.09 -23.95
N THR A 375 31.19 17.95 -24.57
CA THR A 375 32.34 17.54 -25.39
C THR A 375 33.60 17.57 -24.53
N LEU A 376 34.17 16.44 -24.30
CA LEU A 376 35.43 16.26 -23.62
C LEU A 376 36.56 16.41 -24.64
N THR A 377 37.45 17.37 -24.44
CA THR A 377 38.55 17.63 -25.36
C THR A 377 39.85 16.93 -24.99
N THR A 378 39.98 16.53 -23.73
CA THR A 378 41.16 15.83 -23.20
C THR A 378 40.73 14.56 -22.46
N THR A 379 41.61 13.60 -22.30
CA THR A 379 41.36 12.40 -21.52
C THR A 379 41.24 12.79 -20.03
N LYS A 380 40.15 12.38 -19.39
CA LYS A 380 39.92 12.59 -17.95
C LYS A 380 39.79 11.27 -17.23
N LYS A 381 40.20 11.25 -15.96
CA LYS A 381 39.96 10.10 -15.07
C LYS A 381 38.50 10.03 -14.70
N GLY A 382 37.90 8.85 -14.78
CA GLY A 382 36.52 8.58 -14.42
C GLY A 382 36.42 7.92 -13.04
N TYR A 383 35.50 8.39 -12.22
CA TYR A 383 35.28 7.94 -10.85
C TYR A 383 33.89 7.32 -10.68
N TYR A 384 33.71 6.56 -9.63
CA TYR A 384 32.43 5.91 -9.32
C TYR A 384 31.44 6.89 -8.70
N THR A 385 31.90 7.83 -7.87
CA THR A 385 31.06 8.85 -7.21
C THR A 385 31.50 10.28 -7.57
N ALA A 386 30.57 11.24 -7.40
CA ALA A 386 30.89 12.67 -7.58
C ALA A 386 31.92 13.18 -6.55
N ALA A 387 31.85 12.69 -5.33
CA ALA A 387 32.77 13.06 -4.26
C ALA A 387 34.20 12.62 -4.58
N GLU A 388 34.40 11.43 -5.13
CA GLU A 388 35.72 10.96 -5.59
C GLU A 388 36.25 11.76 -6.77
N ALA A 389 35.37 12.15 -7.72
CA ALA A 389 35.74 12.99 -8.84
C ALA A 389 36.15 14.39 -8.38
N LEU A 390 35.47 14.95 -7.36
CA LEU A 390 35.82 16.21 -6.74
C LEU A 390 37.16 16.15 -5.98
N ALA A 391 37.36 15.08 -5.21
CA ALA A 391 38.59 14.85 -4.44
C ALA A 391 39.79 14.43 -5.30
N GLY A 392 39.58 14.04 -6.56
CA GLY A 392 40.60 13.52 -7.44
C GLY A 392 41.19 12.16 -7.02
N LYS A 393 40.60 11.51 -6.01
CA LYS A 393 41.12 10.27 -5.42
C LYS A 393 39.98 9.30 -5.08
N VAL A 394 40.27 7.99 -5.19
CA VAL A 394 39.30 6.94 -4.85
C VAL A 394 39.21 6.74 -3.34
N THR A 395 37.98 6.63 -2.84
CA THR A 395 37.69 6.27 -1.47
C THR A 395 36.77 5.06 -1.47
N GLY A 396 37.08 4.02 -0.70
CA GLY A 396 36.22 2.83 -0.57
C GLY A 396 36.44 1.70 -1.61
N GLY A 397 37.58 1.65 -2.27
CA GLY A 397 37.93 0.54 -3.17
C GLY A 397 37.15 0.48 -4.49
N HIS A 398 36.50 1.56 -4.87
CA HIS A 398 35.74 1.65 -6.12
C HIS A 398 36.64 1.60 -7.38
N PRO A 399 36.16 0.97 -8.47
CA PRO A 399 36.92 0.94 -9.72
C PRO A 399 36.99 2.35 -10.34
N THR A 400 38.14 2.66 -10.95
CA THR A 400 38.32 3.86 -11.77
C THR A 400 38.41 3.50 -13.23
N GLY A 401 38.03 4.44 -14.08
CA GLY A 401 38.16 4.30 -15.53
C GLY A 401 38.72 5.58 -16.14
N THR A 402 38.89 5.56 -17.46
CA THR A 402 39.28 6.72 -18.25
C THR A 402 38.20 7.10 -19.23
N ARG A 403 37.92 8.41 -19.35
CA ARG A 403 37.05 8.99 -20.40
C ARG A 403 37.93 9.66 -21.44
N ARG A 404 37.90 9.15 -22.67
CA ARG A 404 38.63 9.69 -23.80
C ARG A 404 37.94 10.95 -24.37
N PRO A 405 38.63 11.79 -25.14
CA PRO A 405 37.99 12.86 -25.87
C PRO A 405 36.79 12.39 -26.69
N GLY A 406 35.71 13.13 -26.69
CA GLY A 406 34.47 12.78 -27.37
C GLY A 406 33.26 13.50 -26.80
N THR A 407 32.10 13.35 -27.45
CA THR A 407 30.85 13.95 -27.01
C THR A 407 30.01 12.93 -26.22
N TYR A 408 29.66 13.26 -24.99
CA TYR A 408 28.92 12.45 -24.05
C TYR A 408 27.59 13.13 -23.70
N THR A 409 26.67 12.34 -23.18
CA THR A 409 25.46 12.89 -22.55
C THR A 409 25.71 13.04 -21.05
N ILE A 410 25.31 14.17 -20.46
CA ILE A 410 25.37 14.39 -19.02
C ILE A 410 24.22 13.63 -18.37
N PHE A 411 24.52 12.52 -17.72
CA PHE A 411 23.51 11.73 -17.00
C PHE A 411 23.06 12.43 -15.70
N ASN A 412 24.04 13.00 -14.97
CA ASN A 412 23.75 13.75 -13.74
C ASN A 412 24.85 14.78 -13.46
N ILE A 413 24.53 15.76 -12.61
CA ILE A 413 25.45 16.79 -12.12
C ILE A 413 25.35 16.82 -10.60
N SER A 414 26.48 16.75 -9.92
CA SER A 414 26.55 16.87 -8.46
C SER A 414 27.87 17.52 -8.06
N GLN A 415 27.81 18.52 -7.18
CA GLN A 415 28.99 19.25 -6.67
C GLN A 415 29.90 19.80 -7.80
N GLY A 416 29.30 20.22 -8.93
CA GLY A 416 30.05 20.66 -10.10
C GLY A 416 30.71 19.57 -10.95
N MET A 417 30.64 18.30 -10.50
CA MET A 417 31.13 17.14 -11.24
C MET A 417 30.08 16.64 -12.22
N LEU A 418 30.50 16.08 -13.35
CA LEU A 418 29.64 15.58 -14.41
C LEU A 418 29.69 14.04 -14.50
N ASN A 419 28.50 13.41 -14.47
CA ASN A 419 28.38 11.98 -14.81
C ASN A 419 28.17 11.86 -16.31
N LEU A 420 29.16 11.34 -17.04
CA LEU A 420 29.16 11.25 -18.49
C LEU A 420 28.84 9.84 -18.97
N THR A 421 27.86 9.71 -19.86
CA THR A 421 27.44 8.41 -20.43
C THR A 421 27.36 8.46 -21.96
N THR A 422 27.54 7.27 -22.57
CA THR A 422 27.27 7.03 -24.00
C THR A 422 25.96 6.28 -24.23
N LYS A 423 25.36 5.70 -23.17
CA LYS A 423 24.11 4.94 -23.25
C LYS A 423 22.98 5.71 -22.58
N ALA A 424 21.87 5.86 -23.28
CA ALA A 424 20.67 6.52 -22.71
C ALA A 424 20.16 5.73 -21.49
N GLY A 425 19.81 6.46 -20.41
CA GLY A 425 19.24 5.88 -19.18
C GLY A 425 20.25 5.15 -18.26
N VAL A 426 21.51 5.00 -18.66
CA VAL A 426 22.51 4.29 -17.85
C VAL A 426 23.54 5.29 -17.32
N PRO A 427 23.81 5.32 -15.99
CA PRO A 427 24.84 6.18 -15.44
C PRO A 427 26.23 5.79 -15.98
N GLY A 428 27.05 6.81 -16.25
CA GLY A 428 28.42 6.64 -16.66
C GLY A 428 29.41 6.88 -15.51
N SER A 429 30.65 7.29 -15.85
CA SER A 429 31.63 7.69 -14.84
C SER A 429 31.53 9.18 -14.52
N TRP A 430 31.79 9.53 -13.27
CA TRP A 430 31.93 10.91 -12.82
C TRP A 430 33.30 11.45 -13.22
N ILE A 431 33.34 12.66 -13.72
CA ILE A 431 34.58 13.36 -14.03
C ILE A 431 34.58 14.76 -13.38
N ASN A 432 35.76 15.30 -13.13
CA ASN A 432 35.96 16.70 -12.86
C ASN A 432 36.08 17.42 -14.21
N PRO A 433 35.17 18.36 -14.56
CA PRO A 433 35.21 19.08 -15.82
C PRO A 433 36.35 20.10 -15.89
N ASN A 434 36.88 20.53 -14.74
CA ASN A 434 37.96 21.52 -14.62
C ASN A 434 39.36 20.92 -14.83
#